data_04d300512d5f3b639a499d239988b2ef
#
_entry.id   04d300512d5f3b639a499d239988b2ef
#
_cell.length_a   1.000
_cell.length_b   1.000
_cell.length_c   1.000
_cell.angle_alpha   90.00
_cell.angle_beta   90.00
_cell.angle_gamma   90.00
#
_symmetry.space_group_name_H-M   'P 1'
#
loop_
_entity.id
_entity.type
_entity.pdbx_description
1 polymer ?
#
loop_
_entity_poly.entity_id
_entity_poly.type
_entity_poly.pdbx_seq_one_letter_code
_entity_poly.pdbx_strand_id
1 'polypeptide(L)'
;MMYLPDQKVDAAVIGGGAAGMMAAAEAAKRGLVTLLIEKNDCFGKKLRITGKGRCNVTNACDVRTFMANVPVNGKFLYSAINRLTPQALMDYVEALGVPLKVERGNRVFPVSDRAADISQAFERSMRSAGVHTMNAAVRSIKTDGGAVTAVVTDRGEIPCRSAVICTGGMSYPATGSTGDG
;
A
#
# COMPACT_ATOMS: atom_id res chain seq x y z
N MET A 1 13.91 -6.70 6.04
CA MET A 1 15.11 -7.36 5.48
C MET A 1 15.59 -6.50 4.33
N MET A 2 16.88 -6.16 4.23
CA MET A 2 17.40 -5.34 3.14
C MET A 2 17.55 -6.20 1.87
N TYR A 3 17.22 -5.65 0.72
CA TYR A 3 17.38 -6.34 -0.58
C TYR A 3 18.86 -6.58 -0.89
N LEU A 4 19.18 -7.80 -1.32
CA LEU A 4 20.51 -8.16 -1.80
C LEU A 4 20.48 -8.23 -3.34
N PRO A 5 21.47 -7.63 -4.05
CA PRO A 5 21.47 -7.50 -5.51
C PRO A 5 21.32 -8.81 -6.30
N ASP A 6 21.78 -9.92 -5.75
CA ASP A 6 21.76 -11.24 -6.42
C ASP A 6 20.45 -12.01 -6.22
N GLN A 7 19.47 -11.43 -5.51
CA GLN A 7 18.21 -12.12 -5.24
C GLN A 7 17.20 -11.86 -6.37
N LYS A 8 16.69 -12.96 -6.97
CA LYS A 8 15.65 -12.87 -7.99
C LYS A 8 14.34 -12.38 -7.36
N VAL A 9 13.79 -11.31 -7.91
CA VAL A 9 12.52 -10.71 -7.44
C VAL A 9 11.36 -11.23 -8.30
N ASP A 10 10.34 -11.80 -7.68
CA ASP A 10 9.10 -12.18 -8.36
C ASP A 10 8.17 -10.98 -8.52
N ALA A 11 8.02 -10.16 -7.46
CA ALA A 11 7.17 -8.99 -7.45
C ALA A 11 7.89 -7.77 -6.89
N ALA A 12 8.07 -6.74 -7.71
CA ALA A 12 8.53 -5.43 -7.30
C ALA A 12 7.31 -4.52 -7.02
N VAL A 13 7.14 -4.09 -5.78
CA VAL A 13 6.06 -3.18 -5.36
C VAL A 13 6.62 -1.77 -5.25
N ILE A 14 6.05 -0.84 -6.01
CA ILE A 14 6.55 0.53 -6.16
C ILE A 14 5.68 1.48 -5.33
N GLY A 15 6.23 2.00 -4.25
CA GLY A 15 5.57 2.89 -3.29
C GLY A 15 5.17 2.21 -1.99
N GLY A 16 5.68 2.71 -0.87
CA GLY A 16 5.48 2.19 0.48
C GLY A 16 4.32 2.83 1.24
N GLY A 17 3.26 3.21 0.52
CA GLY A 17 1.98 3.63 1.11
C GLY A 17 1.14 2.46 1.61
N ALA A 18 -0.11 2.71 2.02
CA ALA A 18 -1.04 1.68 2.49
C ALA A 18 -1.21 0.54 1.47
N ALA A 19 -1.47 0.90 0.21
CA ALA A 19 -1.67 -0.06 -0.87
C ALA A 19 -0.41 -0.92 -1.11
N GLY A 20 0.78 -0.28 -1.16
CA GLY A 20 2.01 -1.00 -1.41
C GLY A 20 2.43 -1.92 -0.27
N MET A 21 2.32 -1.47 0.97
CA MET A 21 2.62 -2.32 2.13
C MET A 21 1.70 -3.54 2.19
N MET A 22 0.40 -3.36 1.91
CA MET A 22 -0.55 -4.45 1.87
C MET A 22 -0.30 -5.40 0.70
N ALA A 23 -0.10 -4.86 -0.51
CA ALA A 23 0.19 -5.67 -1.71
C ALA A 23 1.48 -6.49 -1.53
N ALA A 24 2.53 -5.88 -0.98
CA ALA A 24 3.79 -6.56 -0.73
C ALA A 24 3.64 -7.69 0.31
N ALA A 25 2.92 -7.43 1.41
CA ALA A 25 2.66 -8.45 2.42
C ALA A 25 1.86 -9.63 1.84
N GLU A 26 0.82 -9.35 1.04
CA GLU A 26 0.00 -10.38 0.40
C GLU A 26 0.77 -11.19 -0.66
N ALA A 27 1.64 -10.56 -1.43
CA ALA A 27 2.50 -11.26 -2.38
C ALA A 27 3.49 -12.19 -1.65
N ALA A 28 4.15 -11.69 -0.60
CA ALA A 28 5.10 -12.47 0.18
C ALA A 28 4.45 -13.64 0.92
N LYS A 29 3.26 -13.46 1.51
CA LYS A 29 2.47 -14.55 2.14
C LYS A 29 2.12 -15.68 1.15
N ARG A 30 2.07 -15.38 -0.15
CA ARG A 30 1.86 -16.37 -1.23
C ARG A 30 3.16 -17.02 -1.73
N GLY A 31 4.28 -16.80 -1.05
CA GLY A 31 5.57 -17.39 -1.36
C GLY A 31 6.35 -16.67 -2.44
N LEU A 32 5.94 -15.46 -2.87
CA LEU A 32 6.69 -14.69 -3.86
C LEU A 32 7.84 -13.93 -3.19
N VAL A 33 9.02 -13.97 -3.78
CA VAL A 33 10.13 -13.09 -3.42
C VAL A 33 9.75 -11.66 -3.76
N THR A 34 9.39 -10.87 -2.74
CA THR A 34 8.79 -9.57 -2.90
C THR A 34 9.72 -8.46 -2.41
N LEU A 35 9.92 -7.45 -3.26
CA LEU A 35 10.67 -6.25 -2.96
C LEU A 35 9.75 -5.03 -2.95
N LEU A 36 9.67 -4.31 -1.83
CA LEU A 36 9.02 -3.01 -1.74
C LEU A 36 10.04 -1.89 -1.90
N ILE A 37 9.81 -1.02 -2.87
CA ILE A 37 10.68 0.12 -3.19
C ILE A 37 9.95 1.41 -2.80
N GLU A 38 10.55 2.21 -1.91
CA GLU A 38 9.99 3.49 -1.44
C GLU A 38 11.05 4.59 -1.57
N LYS A 39 10.66 5.72 -2.16
CA LYS A 39 11.56 6.87 -2.35
C LYS A 39 11.77 7.70 -1.08
N ASN A 40 10.81 7.70 -0.17
CA ASN A 40 10.92 8.42 1.10
C ASN A 40 11.64 7.57 2.15
N ASP A 41 12.10 8.23 3.20
CA ASP A 41 12.80 7.63 4.36
C ASP A 41 11.87 6.82 5.27
N CYS A 42 10.55 6.93 5.08
CA CYS A 42 9.57 6.22 5.92
C CYS A 42 8.41 5.68 5.08
N PHE A 43 7.87 4.55 5.52
CA PHE A 43 6.65 3.99 4.97
C PHE A 43 5.42 4.72 5.51
N GLY A 44 4.34 4.72 4.72
CA GLY A 44 3.05 5.23 5.14
C GLY A 44 3.01 6.76 5.35
N LYS A 45 3.87 7.54 4.68
CA LYS A 45 3.94 9.00 4.86
C LYS A 45 2.57 9.66 4.79
N LYS A 46 1.75 9.32 3.79
CA LYS A 46 0.39 9.86 3.66
C LYS A 46 -0.57 9.34 4.73
N LEU A 47 -0.45 8.08 5.17
CA LEU A 47 -1.25 7.56 6.28
C LEU A 47 -1.10 8.40 7.54
N ARG A 48 0.14 8.80 7.85
CA ARG A 48 0.51 9.52 9.08
C ARG A 48 -0.10 10.92 9.18
N ILE A 49 -0.51 11.52 8.06
CA ILE A 49 -1.08 12.87 8.01
C ILE A 49 -2.59 12.89 7.73
N THR A 50 -3.17 11.79 7.27
CA THR A 50 -4.62 11.72 7.05
C THR A 50 -5.40 11.82 8.35
N GLY A 51 -6.64 12.31 8.28
CA GLY A 51 -7.49 12.44 9.45
C GLY A 51 -6.89 13.36 10.53
N LYS A 52 -6.11 14.38 10.16
CA LYS A 52 -5.37 15.27 11.07
C LYS A 52 -4.38 14.51 11.99
N GLY A 53 -3.65 13.55 11.43
CA GLY A 53 -2.69 12.73 12.15
C GLY A 53 -3.26 11.51 12.87
N ARG A 54 -4.57 11.25 12.72
CA ARG A 54 -5.26 10.10 13.34
C ARG A 54 -5.40 8.88 12.42
N CYS A 55 -5.24 9.06 11.10
CA CYS A 55 -5.52 8.07 10.05
C CYS A 55 -6.99 7.66 9.97
N ASN A 56 -7.77 8.30 9.09
CA ASN A 56 -9.08 7.74 8.70
C ASN A 56 -8.85 6.49 7.85
N VAL A 57 -9.04 5.32 8.46
CA VAL A 57 -8.73 4.02 7.85
C VAL A 57 -9.70 3.70 6.72
N THR A 58 -10.99 3.82 7.01
CA THR A 58 -12.09 3.54 6.07
C THR A 58 -13.38 4.20 6.54
N ASN A 59 -14.48 3.84 5.89
CA ASN A 59 -15.84 4.14 6.34
C ASN A 59 -16.55 2.81 6.66
N ALA A 60 -17.20 2.72 7.83
CA ALA A 60 -17.92 1.53 8.27
C ALA A 60 -19.29 1.44 7.56
N CYS A 61 -19.28 1.30 6.26
CA CYS A 61 -20.47 1.14 5.43
C CYS A 61 -20.41 -0.17 4.63
N ASP A 62 -21.55 -0.60 4.11
CA ASP A 62 -21.59 -1.74 3.20
C ASP A 62 -21.03 -1.37 1.80
N VAL A 63 -20.80 -2.40 0.98
CA VAL A 63 -20.26 -2.25 -0.38
C VAL A 63 -21.16 -1.37 -1.25
N ARG A 64 -22.48 -1.50 -1.12
CA ARG A 64 -23.44 -0.73 -1.91
C ARG A 64 -23.34 0.76 -1.60
N THR A 65 -23.34 1.10 -0.32
CA THR A 65 -23.17 2.48 0.16
C THR A 65 -21.80 3.03 -0.24
N PHE A 66 -20.73 2.23 -0.12
CA PHE A 66 -19.40 2.62 -0.58
C PHE A 66 -19.42 2.99 -2.07
N MET A 67 -19.94 2.10 -2.91
CA MET A 67 -20.00 2.28 -4.36
C MET A 67 -20.84 3.48 -4.78
N ALA A 68 -21.95 3.77 -4.08
CA ALA A 68 -22.80 4.93 -4.32
C ALA A 68 -22.08 6.27 -4.05
N ASN A 69 -21.04 6.25 -3.22
CA ASN A 69 -20.23 7.43 -2.89
C ASN A 69 -18.94 7.55 -3.72
N VAL A 70 -18.73 6.70 -4.74
CA VAL A 70 -17.65 6.85 -5.71
C VAL A 70 -18.15 7.69 -6.89
N PRO A 71 -17.75 8.96 -7.02
CA PRO A 71 -18.41 9.89 -7.95
C PRO A 71 -18.09 9.61 -9.42
N VAL A 72 -16.94 9.00 -9.72
CA VAL A 72 -16.50 8.75 -11.10
C VAL A 72 -15.93 7.34 -11.21
N ASN A 73 -16.30 6.62 -12.28
CA ASN A 73 -15.78 5.30 -12.62
C ASN A 73 -15.92 4.24 -11.50
N GLY A 74 -16.94 4.32 -10.64
CA GLY A 74 -17.15 3.38 -9.54
C GLY A 74 -17.14 1.91 -9.99
N LYS A 75 -17.67 1.60 -11.17
CA LYS A 75 -17.67 0.24 -11.71
C LYS A 75 -16.29 -0.40 -11.82
N PHE A 76 -15.24 0.39 -12.03
CA PHE A 76 -13.85 -0.07 -12.05
C PHE A 76 -13.43 -0.70 -10.73
N LEU A 77 -13.93 -0.18 -9.61
CA LEU A 77 -13.59 -0.65 -8.27
C LEU A 77 -14.41 -1.86 -7.81
N TYR A 78 -15.45 -2.25 -8.54
CA TYR A 78 -16.41 -3.25 -8.08
C TYR A 78 -15.76 -4.57 -7.65
N SER A 79 -14.86 -5.11 -8.46
CA SER A 79 -14.17 -6.36 -8.12
C SER A 79 -13.25 -6.20 -6.90
N ALA A 80 -12.52 -5.09 -6.82
CA ALA A 80 -11.58 -4.83 -5.73
C ALA A 80 -12.32 -4.67 -4.38
N ILE A 81 -13.40 -3.85 -4.35
CA ILE A 81 -14.13 -3.58 -3.11
C ILE A 81 -14.92 -4.78 -2.60
N ASN A 82 -15.34 -5.69 -3.50
CA ASN A 82 -15.97 -6.95 -3.08
C ASN A 82 -14.95 -7.97 -2.55
N ARG A 83 -13.68 -7.86 -2.91
CA ARG A 83 -12.60 -8.70 -2.36
C ARG A 83 -12.04 -8.15 -1.04
N LEU A 84 -11.98 -6.84 -0.89
CA LEU A 84 -11.58 -6.17 0.34
C LEU A 84 -12.65 -5.13 0.70
N THR A 85 -13.70 -5.59 1.37
CA THR A 85 -14.80 -4.73 1.83
C THR A 85 -14.31 -3.78 2.94
N PRO A 86 -15.03 -2.67 3.22
CA PRO A 86 -14.70 -1.82 4.36
C PRO A 86 -14.61 -2.61 5.68
N GLN A 87 -15.51 -3.56 5.91
CA GLN A 87 -15.46 -4.42 7.10
C GLN A 87 -14.22 -5.31 7.10
N ALA A 88 -13.92 -5.98 5.98
CA ALA A 88 -12.72 -6.81 5.87
C ALA A 88 -11.42 -6.04 6.11
N LEU A 89 -11.38 -4.75 5.71
CA LEU A 89 -10.23 -3.89 6.03
C LEU A 89 -10.17 -3.57 7.53
N MET A 90 -11.30 -3.34 8.19
CA MET A 90 -11.34 -3.14 9.65
C MET A 90 -10.84 -4.39 10.36
N ASP A 91 -11.38 -5.56 10.03
CA ASP A 91 -10.98 -6.85 10.60
C ASP A 91 -9.47 -7.10 10.40
N TYR A 92 -8.96 -6.77 9.22
CA TYR A 92 -7.52 -6.89 8.92
C TYR A 92 -6.66 -6.01 9.84
N VAL A 93 -7.05 -4.75 10.02
CA VAL A 93 -6.30 -3.81 10.89
C VAL A 93 -6.36 -4.24 12.35
N GLU A 94 -7.52 -4.69 12.82
CA GLU A 94 -7.68 -5.19 14.19
C GLU A 94 -6.88 -6.49 14.42
N ALA A 95 -6.83 -7.38 13.43
CA ALA A 95 -5.98 -8.57 13.47
C ALA A 95 -4.48 -8.24 13.54
N LEU A 96 -4.06 -7.06 13.07
CA LEU A 96 -2.70 -6.55 13.25
C LEU A 96 -2.45 -5.94 14.64
N GLY A 97 -3.43 -6.00 15.54
CA GLY A 97 -3.33 -5.52 16.92
C GLY A 97 -3.61 -4.02 17.09
N VAL A 98 -4.33 -3.40 16.16
CA VAL A 98 -4.73 -1.99 16.28
C VAL A 98 -6.24 -1.90 16.43
N PRO A 99 -6.77 -1.71 17.66
CA PRO A 99 -8.21 -1.53 17.89
C PRO A 99 -8.75 -0.30 17.17
N LEU A 100 -9.92 -0.43 16.56
CA LEU A 100 -10.59 0.60 15.81
C LEU A 100 -11.85 1.12 16.52
N LYS A 101 -12.22 2.36 16.23
CA LYS A 101 -13.48 2.98 16.64
C LYS A 101 -14.17 3.62 15.44
N VAL A 102 -15.51 3.62 15.48
CA VAL A 102 -16.34 4.29 14.49
C VAL A 102 -16.82 5.62 15.07
N GLU A 103 -16.61 6.71 14.35
CA GLU A 103 -17.04 8.05 14.70
C GLU A 103 -18.19 8.54 13.80
N ARG A 104 -18.69 9.73 14.08
CA ARG A 104 -19.77 10.37 13.30
C ARG A 104 -19.48 10.29 11.78
N GLY A 105 -20.49 9.89 11.02
CA GLY A 105 -20.40 9.67 9.57
C GLY A 105 -19.70 8.37 9.19
N ASN A 106 -19.73 7.39 10.08
CA ASN A 106 -19.15 6.07 9.92
C ASN A 106 -17.64 6.09 9.61
N ARG A 107 -16.93 7.15 9.98
CA ARG A 107 -15.48 7.24 9.80
C ARG A 107 -14.77 6.37 10.82
N VAL A 108 -13.80 5.60 10.36
CA VAL A 108 -13.07 4.62 11.17
C VAL A 108 -11.67 5.14 11.51
N PHE A 109 -11.35 5.15 12.79
CA PHE A 109 -10.05 5.59 13.31
C PHE A 109 -9.47 4.57 14.29
N PRO A 110 -8.15 4.54 14.51
CA PRO A 110 -7.60 3.80 15.63
C PRO A 110 -8.09 4.40 16.96
N VAL A 111 -8.34 3.54 17.95
CA VAL A 111 -8.76 3.97 19.30
C VAL A 111 -7.75 4.93 19.92
N SER A 112 -6.47 4.73 19.63
CA SER A 112 -5.36 5.59 20.10
C SER A 112 -5.33 6.98 19.51
N ASP A 113 -6.11 7.26 18.45
CA ASP A 113 -6.04 8.48 17.63
C ASP A 113 -4.63 8.77 17.05
N ARG A 114 -3.80 7.76 16.88
CA ARG A 114 -2.42 7.89 16.37
C ARG A 114 -2.27 7.17 15.05
N ALA A 115 -2.11 7.92 13.98
CA ALA A 115 -1.86 7.38 12.63
C ALA A 115 -0.59 6.50 12.57
N ALA A 116 0.37 6.74 13.45
CA ALA A 116 1.58 5.95 13.54
C ALA A 116 1.31 4.48 13.86
N ASP A 117 0.30 4.18 14.67
CA ASP A 117 -0.03 2.80 15.07
C ASP A 117 -0.50 1.99 13.85
N ILE A 118 -1.30 2.60 12.97
CA ILE A 118 -1.71 2.00 11.69
C ILE A 118 -0.49 1.76 10.80
N SER A 119 0.32 2.80 10.54
CA SER A 119 1.47 2.65 9.64
C SER A 119 2.49 1.62 10.13
N GLN A 120 2.74 1.58 11.44
CA GLN A 120 3.63 0.59 12.07
C GLN A 120 3.06 -0.83 12.03
N ALA A 121 1.74 -0.99 12.16
CA ALA A 121 1.09 -2.29 12.04
C ALA A 121 1.24 -2.88 10.64
N PHE A 122 1.02 -2.08 9.61
CA PHE A 122 1.26 -2.48 8.22
C PHE A 122 2.73 -2.81 7.96
N GLU A 123 3.65 -2.00 8.49
CA GLU A 123 5.08 -2.24 8.37
C GLU A 123 5.50 -3.54 9.05
N ARG A 124 5.01 -3.82 10.27
CA ARG A 124 5.25 -5.10 10.96
C ARG A 124 4.71 -6.28 10.15
N SER A 125 3.48 -6.19 9.63
CA SER A 125 2.87 -7.24 8.80
C SER A 125 3.73 -7.57 7.58
N MET A 126 4.17 -6.54 6.87
CA MET A 126 5.04 -6.67 5.70
C MET A 126 6.39 -7.34 6.07
N ARG A 127 7.04 -6.88 7.14
CA ARG A 127 8.31 -7.45 7.61
C ARG A 127 8.16 -8.89 8.06
N SER A 128 7.09 -9.23 8.79
CA SER A 128 6.80 -10.59 9.24
C SER A 128 6.51 -11.54 8.08
N ALA A 129 5.97 -11.03 6.97
CA ALA A 129 5.78 -11.80 5.75
C ALA A 129 7.08 -12.02 4.95
N GLY A 130 8.20 -11.44 5.36
CA GLY A 130 9.49 -11.60 4.68
C GLY A 130 9.70 -10.67 3.49
N VAL A 131 8.97 -9.56 3.41
CA VAL A 131 9.15 -8.57 2.35
C VAL A 131 10.53 -7.91 2.46
N HIS A 132 11.28 -7.91 1.36
CA HIS A 132 12.50 -7.12 1.23
C HIS A 132 12.15 -5.66 0.98
N THR A 133 12.99 -4.74 1.45
CA THR A 133 12.75 -3.31 1.27
C THR A 133 13.97 -2.59 0.70
N MET A 134 13.72 -1.60 -0.14
CA MET A 134 14.76 -0.74 -0.71
C MET A 134 14.31 0.71 -0.67
N ASN A 135 15.17 1.59 -0.17
CA ASN A 135 14.95 3.02 -0.30
C ASN A 135 15.58 3.50 -1.61
N ALA A 136 14.75 3.76 -2.60
CA ALA A 136 15.15 4.21 -3.93
C ALA A 136 13.96 4.87 -4.66
N ALA A 137 14.26 5.72 -5.63
CA ALA A 137 13.26 6.27 -6.54
C ALA A 137 13.21 5.45 -7.84
N VAL A 138 12.05 4.88 -8.13
CA VAL A 138 11.81 4.19 -9.42
C VAL A 138 11.67 5.23 -10.52
N ARG A 139 12.30 4.98 -11.66
CA ARG A 139 12.33 5.85 -12.84
C ARG A 139 11.52 5.29 -14.00
N SER A 140 11.58 3.97 -14.21
CA SER A 140 10.85 3.29 -15.27
C SER A 140 10.70 1.79 -15.00
N ILE A 141 9.84 1.15 -15.77
CA ILE A 141 9.65 -0.30 -15.82
C ILE A 141 10.07 -0.76 -17.21
N LYS A 142 10.97 -1.73 -17.28
CA LYS A 142 11.37 -2.37 -18.52
C LYS A 142 10.43 -3.52 -18.85
N THR A 143 10.10 -3.63 -20.12
CA THR A 143 9.28 -4.74 -20.64
C THR A 143 9.93 -5.32 -21.89
N ASP A 144 9.73 -6.60 -22.10
CA ASP A 144 10.09 -7.31 -23.34
C ASP A 144 8.98 -8.29 -23.70
N GLY A 145 8.54 -8.30 -24.95
CA GLY A 145 7.46 -9.15 -25.41
C GLY A 145 6.14 -8.96 -24.64
N GLY A 146 5.89 -7.78 -24.06
CA GLY A 146 4.69 -7.51 -23.23
C GLY A 146 4.81 -7.97 -21.77
N ALA A 147 5.93 -8.56 -21.36
CA ALA A 147 6.20 -8.97 -19.98
C ALA A 147 7.17 -8.00 -19.28
N VAL A 148 6.98 -7.79 -17.98
CA VAL A 148 7.93 -7.03 -17.15
C VAL A 148 9.24 -7.83 -17.02
N THR A 149 10.36 -7.14 -17.24
CA THR A 149 11.70 -7.73 -17.10
C THR A 149 12.49 -7.11 -15.95
N ALA A 150 12.31 -5.81 -15.68
CA ALA A 150 13.00 -5.13 -14.60
C ALA A 150 12.32 -3.82 -14.19
N VAL A 151 12.66 -3.34 -13.00
CA VAL A 151 12.39 -1.98 -12.52
C VAL A 151 13.71 -1.22 -12.48
N VAL A 152 13.74 -0.02 -13.07
CA VAL A 152 14.91 0.86 -13.07
C VAL A 152 14.75 1.90 -11.96
N THR A 153 15.76 2.01 -11.10
CA THR A 153 15.80 2.97 -9.99
C THR A 153 16.99 3.92 -10.13
N ASP A 154 17.04 4.93 -9.29
CA ASP A 154 18.22 5.80 -9.13
C ASP A 154 19.44 5.09 -8.51
N ARG A 155 19.28 3.83 -8.08
CA ARG A 155 20.35 2.97 -7.53
C ARG A 155 20.70 1.78 -8.41
N GLY A 156 20.15 1.70 -9.61
CA GLY A 156 20.39 0.62 -10.55
C GLY A 156 19.13 -0.11 -10.98
N GLU A 157 19.32 -1.13 -11.77
CA GLU A 157 18.28 -1.96 -12.34
C GLU A 157 18.03 -3.20 -11.47
N ILE A 158 16.78 -3.52 -11.27
CA ILE A 158 16.34 -4.66 -10.46
C ILE A 158 15.51 -5.58 -11.35
N PRO A 159 16.07 -6.72 -11.76
CA PRO A 159 15.35 -7.73 -12.51
C PRO A 159 14.16 -8.26 -11.71
N CYS A 160 12.96 -8.27 -12.30
CA CYS A 160 11.77 -8.80 -11.65
C CYS A 160 10.79 -9.35 -12.69
N ARG A 161 9.87 -10.21 -12.23
CA ARG A 161 8.86 -10.84 -13.12
C ARG A 161 7.57 -10.03 -13.21
N SER A 162 7.29 -9.23 -12.18
CA SER A 162 6.07 -8.42 -12.09
C SER A 162 6.34 -7.11 -11.36
N ALA A 163 5.60 -6.06 -11.70
CA ALA A 163 5.62 -4.78 -11.00
C ALA A 163 4.20 -4.38 -10.57
N VAL A 164 4.07 -3.91 -9.33
CA VAL A 164 2.81 -3.39 -8.78
C VAL A 164 3.00 -1.91 -8.49
N ILE A 165 2.28 -1.05 -9.20
CA ILE A 165 2.39 0.41 -9.06
C ILE A 165 1.46 0.87 -7.93
N CYS A 166 2.04 1.35 -6.83
CA CYS A 166 1.36 1.81 -5.62
C CYS A 166 1.80 3.23 -5.23
N THR A 167 2.14 4.06 -6.20
CA THR A 167 2.73 5.40 -6.01
C THR A 167 1.74 6.44 -5.48
N GLY A 168 0.45 6.11 -5.42
CA GLY A 168 -0.62 7.03 -5.03
C GLY A 168 -1.07 7.93 -6.18
N GLY A 169 -1.95 8.87 -5.85
CA GLY A 169 -2.51 9.81 -6.81
C GLY A 169 -1.92 11.22 -6.68
N MET A 170 -2.60 12.21 -7.31
CA MET A 170 -2.18 13.62 -7.37
C MET A 170 -2.93 14.54 -6.39
N SER A 171 -3.75 14.00 -5.50
CA SER A 171 -4.71 14.79 -4.72
C SER A 171 -4.09 15.81 -3.77
N TYR A 172 -2.89 15.57 -3.25
CA TYR A 172 -2.19 16.46 -2.32
C TYR A 172 -0.67 16.33 -2.53
N PRO A 173 -0.07 17.04 -3.50
CA PRO A 173 1.35 16.93 -3.82
C PRO A 173 2.28 17.25 -2.63
N ALA A 174 1.93 18.27 -1.81
CA ALA A 174 2.69 18.65 -0.63
C ALA A 174 2.80 17.53 0.43
N THR A 175 1.94 16.51 0.35
CA THR A 175 1.92 15.38 1.28
C THR A 175 2.43 14.07 0.67
N GLY A 176 3.08 14.15 -0.50
CA GLY A 176 3.70 13.03 -1.19
C GLY A 176 2.82 12.36 -2.25
N SER A 177 1.66 12.95 -2.60
CA SER A 177 0.83 12.49 -3.73
C SER A 177 1.20 13.25 -4.99
N THR A 178 2.37 12.96 -5.55
CA THR A 178 2.99 13.68 -6.67
C THR A 178 2.60 13.14 -8.05
N GLY A 179 1.84 12.06 -8.11
CA GLY A 179 1.37 11.49 -9.36
C GLY A 179 2.48 10.81 -10.17
N ASP A 180 3.39 10.13 -9.50
CA ASP A 180 4.55 9.49 -10.13
C ASP A 180 4.21 8.18 -10.90
N GLY A 181 2.95 7.73 -10.84
CA GLY A 181 2.50 6.50 -11.51
C GLY A 181 2.01 6.68 -12.93
#